data_d43d293cfdb3d7a7c7d3f07ceb824241
#
_entry.id   d43d293cfdb3d7a7c7d3f07ceb824241
#
_cell.length_a   1.000
_cell.length_b   1.000
_cell.length_c   1.000
_cell.angle_alpha   90.00
_cell.angle_beta   90.00
_cell.angle_gamma   90.00
#
_symmetry.space_group_name_H-M   'P 1'
#
loop_
_entity.id
_entity.type
_entity.pdbx_description
1 polymer ?
#
loop_
_entity_poly.entity_id
_entity_poly.type
_entity_poly.pdbx_seq_one_letter_code
_entity_poly.pdbx_strand_id
1 'polypeptide(L)'
;SEMCIRDRGTPVFPGEPLLTVRAPAIEAQLIETYLLLEINHQSLIATKANRIVRAAQGRAVLEFGSRRAQGADGAVIGARAAYIGGVAGTACTLTDVLYGVPAGGTMAHSWVQMFPTEYDAFKTYCELYPDNATLLVDTYNTLKSGVPNAIRAFKEILLPRGITNFAIRPVSYTH
;
A
#
# COMPACT_ATOMS: atom_id res chain seq x y z
N SER A 1 33.00 -18.18 -1.67
CA SER A 1 32.60 -16.84 -1.16
C SER A 1 31.74 -17.02 0.09
N GLU A 2 31.99 -16.22 1.10
CA GLU A 2 31.19 -16.19 2.32
C GLU A 2 30.43 -14.87 2.39
N MET A 3 29.18 -14.95 2.83
CA MET A 3 28.30 -13.79 2.95
C MET A 3 27.56 -13.87 4.30
N CYS A 4 27.78 -12.86 5.14
CA CYS A 4 27.05 -12.70 6.40
C CYS A 4 26.03 -11.57 6.22
N ILE A 5 24.75 -11.86 6.46
CA ILE A 5 23.63 -10.92 6.30
C ILE A 5 22.87 -10.87 7.63
N ARG A 6 22.46 -9.66 8.04
CA ARG A 6 21.52 -9.49 9.15
C ARG A 6 20.11 -9.88 8.71
N ASP A 7 19.30 -10.34 9.65
CA ASP A 7 17.91 -10.70 9.38
C ASP A 7 17.08 -9.50 8.91
N ARG A 8 16.11 -9.78 8.05
CA ARG A 8 15.20 -8.76 7.51
C ARG A 8 14.39 -8.10 8.63
N GLY A 9 14.27 -6.78 8.57
CA GLY A 9 13.54 -6.01 9.56
C GLY A 9 14.33 -5.68 10.83
N THR A 10 15.58 -6.12 10.94
CA THR A 10 16.45 -5.76 12.07
C THR A 10 16.83 -4.28 11.99
N PRO A 11 16.57 -3.46 13.02
CA PRO A 11 17.07 -2.09 13.08
C PRO A 11 18.60 -2.05 13.11
N VAL A 12 19.17 -1.13 12.35
CA VAL A 12 20.62 -0.94 12.28
C VAL A 12 20.98 0.54 12.46
N PHE A 13 22.21 0.80 12.90
CA PHE A 13 22.69 2.15 13.16
C PHE A 13 23.87 2.51 12.23
N PRO A 14 24.15 3.80 12.05
CA PRO A 14 25.29 4.24 11.26
C PRO A 14 26.61 3.60 11.74
N GLY A 15 27.41 3.14 10.78
CA GLY A 15 28.71 2.50 11.07
C GLY A 15 28.65 1.00 11.33
N GLU A 16 27.45 0.41 11.43
CA GLU A 16 27.31 -1.05 11.55
C GLU A 16 27.38 -1.74 10.17
N PRO A 17 28.12 -2.88 10.05
CA PRO A 17 28.11 -3.65 8.82
C PRO A 17 26.75 -4.34 8.63
N LEU A 18 26.10 -4.10 7.49
CA LEU A 18 24.84 -4.74 7.11
C LEU A 18 25.09 -6.07 6.41
N LEU A 19 26.11 -6.09 5.58
CA LEU A 19 26.51 -7.21 4.75
C LEU A 19 28.03 -7.20 4.62
N THR A 20 28.65 -8.38 4.76
CA THR A 20 30.07 -8.57 4.49
C THR A 20 30.23 -9.59 3.37
N VAL A 21 30.93 -9.22 2.31
CA VAL A 21 31.26 -10.09 1.18
C VAL A 21 32.75 -10.39 1.18
N ARG A 22 33.09 -11.68 1.14
CA ARG A 22 34.47 -12.15 0.99
C ARG A 22 34.57 -13.00 -0.27
N ALA A 23 35.23 -12.47 -1.29
CA ALA A 23 35.38 -13.10 -2.59
C ALA A 23 36.67 -12.61 -3.29
N PRO A 24 37.11 -13.23 -4.39
CA PRO A 24 38.11 -12.66 -5.29
C PRO A 24 37.71 -11.25 -5.72
N ALA A 25 38.71 -10.38 -5.92
CA ALA A 25 38.46 -8.93 -6.15
C ALA A 25 37.51 -8.66 -7.32
N ILE A 26 37.65 -9.37 -8.44
CA ILE A 26 36.80 -9.18 -9.62
C ILE A 26 35.34 -9.56 -9.30
N GLU A 27 35.10 -10.67 -8.64
CA GLU A 27 33.74 -11.11 -8.25
C GLU A 27 33.09 -10.14 -7.28
N ALA A 28 33.84 -9.68 -6.27
CA ALA A 28 33.35 -8.72 -5.28
C ALA A 28 32.97 -7.39 -5.94
N GLN A 29 33.77 -6.89 -6.87
CA GLN A 29 33.49 -5.64 -7.59
C GLN A 29 32.27 -5.73 -8.51
N LEU A 30 32.03 -6.86 -9.16
CA LEU A 30 30.88 -7.05 -10.05
C LEU A 30 29.55 -6.95 -9.31
N ILE A 31 29.48 -7.46 -8.07
CA ILE A 31 28.24 -7.47 -7.29
C ILE A 31 28.03 -6.24 -6.42
N GLU A 32 29.07 -5.42 -6.19
CA GLU A 32 29.03 -4.28 -5.27
C GLU A 32 27.86 -3.34 -5.53
N THR A 33 27.75 -2.82 -6.76
CA THR A 33 26.71 -1.86 -7.12
C THR A 33 25.32 -2.43 -6.97
N TYR A 34 25.11 -3.69 -7.33
CA TYR A 34 23.83 -4.37 -7.18
C TYR A 34 23.44 -4.50 -5.72
N LEU A 35 24.34 -4.94 -4.85
CA LEU A 35 24.09 -5.08 -3.41
C LEU A 35 23.77 -3.72 -2.77
N LEU A 36 24.52 -2.69 -3.10
CA LEU A 36 24.27 -1.33 -2.61
C LEU A 36 22.88 -0.82 -3.03
N LEU A 37 22.51 -1.02 -4.29
CA LEU A 37 21.20 -0.62 -4.82
C LEU A 37 20.06 -1.31 -4.05
N GLU A 38 20.13 -2.62 -3.91
CA GLU A 38 19.10 -3.42 -3.23
C GLU A 38 18.94 -3.06 -1.75
N ILE A 39 20.05 -2.96 -1.04
CA ILE A 39 20.04 -2.64 0.39
C ILE A 39 19.55 -1.21 0.61
N ASN A 40 20.05 -0.24 -0.15
CA ASN A 40 19.71 1.16 0.01
C ASN A 40 18.21 1.40 -0.21
N HIS A 41 17.69 1.01 -1.37
CA HIS A 41 16.29 1.22 -1.73
C HIS A 41 15.33 0.60 -0.71
N GLN A 42 15.50 -0.68 -0.40
CA GLN A 42 14.63 -1.40 0.51
C GLN A 42 14.73 -0.88 1.95
N SER A 43 15.92 -0.56 2.43
CA SER A 43 16.12 -0.05 3.80
C SER A 43 15.49 1.33 3.99
N LEU A 44 15.59 2.22 2.99
CA LEU A 44 14.96 3.54 3.05
C LEU A 44 13.44 3.45 3.07
N ILE A 45 12.85 2.60 2.24
CA ILE A 45 11.41 2.40 2.21
C ILE A 45 10.91 1.76 3.50
N ALA A 46 11.55 0.69 3.97
CA ALA A 46 11.19 0.04 5.23
C ALA A 46 11.29 0.99 6.42
N THR A 47 12.34 1.82 6.48
CA THR A 47 12.51 2.83 7.53
C THR A 47 11.41 3.87 7.50
N LYS A 48 11.06 4.39 6.32
CA LYS A 48 9.96 5.35 6.16
C LYS A 48 8.62 4.72 6.54
N ALA A 49 8.34 3.52 6.06
CA ALA A 49 7.14 2.77 6.39
C ALA A 49 7.00 2.55 7.91
N ASN A 50 8.07 2.12 8.56
CA ASN A 50 8.08 1.90 10.01
C ASN A 50 7.79 3.18 10.81
N ARG A 51 8.36 4.33 10.40
CA ARG A 51 8.04 5.62 11.03
C ARG A 51 6.57 5.98 10.89
N ILE A 52 5.97 5.76 9.72
CA ILE A 52 4.55 6.03 9.47
C ILE A 52 3.67 5.09 10.31
N VAL A 53 3.98 3.80 10.33
CA VAL A 53 3.25 2.80 11.13
C VAL A 53 3.28 3.15 12.62
N ARG A 54 4.43 3.55 13.14
CA ARG A 54 4.56 3.99 14.55
C ARG A 54 3.74 5.26 14.82
N ALA A 55 3.74 6.22 13.90
CA ALA A 55 2.94 7.44 14.02
C ALA A 55 1.43 7.16 13.93
N ALA A 56 1.01 6.09 13.25
CA ALA A 56 -0.38 5.67 13.14
C ALA A 56 -0.96 5.07 14.45
N GLN A 57 -0.14 4.82 15.47
CA GLN A 57 -0.58 4.39 16.81
C GLN A 57 -1.56 3.19 16.78
N GLY A 58 -1.18 2.13 16.09
CA GLY A 58 -1.97 0.90 15.98
C GLY A 58 -3.05 0.91 14.89
N ARG A 59 -3.25 2.01 14.17
CA ARG A 59 -4.12 2.02 13.00
C ARG A 59 -3.43 1.36 11.81
N ALA A 60 -4.20 0.63 11.01
CA ALA A 60 -3.68 -0.02 9.81
C ALA A 60 -3.18 1.03 8.79
N VAL A 61 -1.98 0.79 8.27
CA VAL A 61 -1.37 1.59 7.18
C VAL A 61 -1.26 0.68 5.96
N LEU A 62 -1.70 1.16 4.81
CA LEU A 62 -1.59 0.46 3.53
C LEU A 62 -0.62 1.19 2.61
N GLU A 63 0.18 0.43 1.88
CA GLU A 63 1.11 0.94 0.88
C GLU A 63 0.38 1.11 -0.47
N PHE A 64 0.25 2.34 -0.97
CA PHE A 64 -0.43 2.69 -2.22
C PHE A 64 0.47 3.50 -3.17
N GLY A 65 1.79 3.36 -3.05
CA GLY A 65 2.78 4.14 -3.77
C GLY A 65 3.19 3.60 -5.13
N SER A 66 2.73 2.43 -5.56
CA SER A 66 3.21 1.74 -6.76
C SER A 66 3.22 2.62 -8.01
N ARG A 67 2.17 3.41 -8.26
CA ARG A 67 2.09 4.33 -9.41
C ARG A 67 3.10 5.49 -9.37
N ARG A 68 3.82 5.67 -8.28
CA ARG A 68 4.84 6.71 -8.07
C ARG A 68 6.25 6.14 -7.92
N ALA A 69 6.38 4.81 -8.02
CA ALA A 69 7.66 4.13 -7.94
C ALA A 69 8.50 4.36 -9.20
N GLN A 70 9.79 4.19 -9.06
CA GLN A 70 10.75 4.28 -10.15
C GLN A 70 10.92 2.90 -10.80
N GLY A 71 10.04 2.61 -11.76
CA GLY A 71 9.98 1.33 -12.46
C GLY A 71 9.12 0.28 -11.76
N ALA A 72 8.76 -0.76 -12.51
CA ALA A 72 7.90 -1.84 -12.03
C ALA A 72 8.55 -2.63 -10.88
N ASP A 73 9.82 -2.94 -11.00
CA ASP A 73 10.57 -3.65 -9.96
C ASP A 73 10.65 -2.83 -8.68
N GLY A 74 10.87 -1.50 -8.80
CA GLY A 74 10.85 -0.58 -7.68
C GLY A 74 9.51 -0.55 -6.95
N ALA A 75 8.38 -0.68 -7.67
CA ALA A 75 7.05 -0.79 -7.06
C ALA A 75 6.89 -2.08 -6.26
N VAL A 76 7.26 -3.21 -6.85
CA VAL A 76 7.10 -4.54 -6.25
C VAL A 76 7.99 -4.71 -5.02
N ILE A 77 9.28 -4.40 -5.17
CA ILE A 77 10.27 -4.51 -4.09
C ILE A 77 10.00 -3.49 -3.00
N GLY A 78 9.58 -2.27 -3.38
CA GLY A 78 9.21 -1.23 -2.44
C GLY A 78 8.00 -1.59 -1.59
N ALA A 79 6.95 -2.18 -2.18
CA ALA A 79 5.79 -2.66 -1.44
C ALA A 79 6.17 -3.76 -0.43
N ARG A 80 7.03 -4.69 -0.83
CA ARG A 80 7.57 -5.72 0.07
C ARG A 80 8.40 -5.12 1.22
N ALA A 81 9.26 -4.17 0.92
CA ALA A 81 10.06 -3.48 1.94
C ALA A 81 9.16 -2.70 2.93
N ALA A 82 8.11 -2.05 2.45
CA ALA A 82 7.14 -1.39 3.30
C ALA A 82 6.41 -2.38 4.24
N TYR A 83 6.06 -3.56 3.73
CA TYR A 83 5.45 -4.62 4.54
C TYR A 83 6.38 -5.11 5.65
N ILE A 84 7.67 -5.31 5.35
CA ILE A 84 8.70 -5.59 6.37
C ILE A 84 8.77 -4.45 7.41
N GLY A 85 8.56 -3.20 6.98
CA GLY A 85 8.48 -2.02 7.84
C GLY A 85 7.21 -1.92 8.69
N GLY A 86 6.23 -2.82 8.49
CA GLY A 86 5.04 -2.98 9.33
C GLY A 86 3.73 -2.47 8.71
N VAL A 87 3.66 -2.14 7.42
CA VAL A 87 2.37 -1.84 6.79
C VAL A 87 1.51 -3.10 6.69
N ALA A 88 0.20 -2.97 6.75
CA ALA A 88 -0.73 -4.09 6.78
C ALA A 88 -0.93 -4.76 5.40
N GLY A 89 -0.61 -4.06 4.31
CA GLY A 89 -0.78 -4.58 2.95
C GLY A 89 -0.44 -3.53 1.90
N THR A 90 -0.64 -3.88 0.64
CA THR A 90 -0.29 -3.05 -0.52
C THR A 90 -1.40 -3.04 -1.57
N ALA A 91 -1.44 -2.00 -2.42
CA ALA A 91 -2.23 -2.02 -3.64
C ALA A 91 -1.52 -2.70 -4.83
N CYS A 92 -0.27 -3.12 -4.65
CA CYS A 92 0.51 -3.81 -5.68
C CYS A 92 0.20 -5.31 -5.69
N THR A 93 -0.75 -5.74 -6.50
CA THR A 93 -1.17 -7.15 -6.59
C THR A 93 -0.04 -8.09 -6.99
N LEU A 94 0.93 -7.62 -7.78
CA LEU A 94 2.09 -8.43 -8.16
C LEU A 94 2.97 -8.76 -6.94
N THR A 95 3.05 -7.87 -5.96
CA THR A 95 3.79 -8.13 -4.72
C THR A 95 3.13 -9.22 -3.88
N ASP A 96 1.80 -9.32 -3.91
CA ASP A 96 1.07 -10.42 -3.27
C ASP A 96 1.43 -11.75 -3.95
N VAL A 97 1.32 -11.81 -5.26
CA VAL A 97 1.64 -13.02 -6.05
C VAL A 97 3.09 -13.51 -5.82
N LEU A 98 4.05 -12.57 -5.80
CA LEU A 98 5.47 -12.94 -5.72
C LEU A 98 5.98 -13.16 -4.29
N TYR A 99 5.42 -12.44 -3.31
CA TYR A 99 5.97 -12.40 -1.95
C TYR A 99 4.94 -12.63 -0.84
N GLY A 100 3.68 -12.88 -1.17
CA GLY A 100 2.62 -13.11 -0.19
C GLY A 100 2.30 -11.88 0.67
N VAL A 101 2.56 -10.67 0.16
CA VAL A 101 2.16 -9.43 0.85
C VAL A 101 0.68 -9.17 0.59
N PRO A 102 -0.18 -9.11 1.62
CA PRO A 102 -1.61 -8.99 1.40
C PRO A 102 -1.98 -7.83 0.49
N ALA A 103 -2.62 -8.11 -0.64
CA ALA A 103 -3.11 -7.09 -1.55
C ALA A 103 -4.49 -6.60 -1.12
N GLY A 104 -4.69 -5.29 -1.16
CA GLY A 104 -5.95 -4.66 -0.84
C GLY A 104 -6.12 -3.33 -1.56
N GLY A 105 -7.36 -2.92 -1.70
CA GLY A 105 -7.67 -1.67 -2.37
C GLY A 105 -9.15 -1.34 -2.29
N THR A 106 -9.49 -0.20 -2.84
CA THR A 106 -10.87 0.28 -2.99
C THR A 106 -11.11 0.65 -4.43
N MET A 107 -12.33 1.06 -4.77
CA MET A 107 -12.63 1.60 -6.09
C MET A 107 -11.69 2.75 -6.48
N ALA A 108 -11.49 2.96 -7.77
CA ALA A 108 -10.79 4.11 -8.33
C ALA A 108 -11.78 5.22 -8.71
N HIS A 109 -11.29 6.47 -8.88
CA HIS A 109 -12.12 7.56 -9.42
C HIS A 109 -12.70 7.23 -10.79
N SER A 110 -11.94 6.52 -11.64
CA SER A 110 -12.43 6.05 -12.95
C SER A 110 -13.64 5.13 -12.84
N TRP A 111 -13.76 4.32 -11.80
CA TRP A 111 -14.97 3.53 -11.54
C TRP A 111 -16.19 4.45 -11.37
N VAL A 112 -16.07 5.45 -10.50
CA VAL A 112 -17.18 6.39 -10.27
C VAL A 112 -17.58 7.11 -11.54
N GLN A 113 -16.59 7.51 -12.35
CA GLN A 113 -16.80 8.24 -13.60
C GLN A 113 -17.40 7.40 -14.74
N MET A 114 -17.41 6.08 -14.65
CA MET A 114 -18.06 5.20 -15.63
C MET A 114 -19.58 5.15 -15.49
N PHE A 115 -20.14 5.65 -14.40
CA PHE A 115 -21.56 5.63 -14.13
C PHE A 115 -22.22 6.99 -14.43
N PRO A 116 -23.52 7.02 -14.78
CA PRO A 116 -24.24 8.26 -15.03
C PRO A 116 -24.25 9.20 -13.82
N THR A 117 -24.33 8.64 -12.60
CA THR A 117 -24.27 9.40 -11.36
C THR A 117 -23.34 8.73 -10.35
N GLU A 118 -22.77 9.53 -9.44
CA GLU A 118 -21.96 9.03 -8.35
C GLU A 118 -22.74 8.06 -7.43
N TYR A 119 -24.01 8.31 -7.24
CA TYR A 119 -24.88 7.40 -6.47
C TYR A 119 -25.01 6.03 -7.14
N ASP A 120 -25.19 5.97 -8.46
CA ASP A 120 -25.30 4.69 -9.19
C ASP A 120 -24.01 3.86 -9.05
N ALA A 121 -22.85 4.52 -9.09
CA ALA A 121 -21.57 3.87 -8.85
C ALA A 121 -21.49 3.27 -7.43
N PHE A 122 -21.88 4.04 -6.43
CA PHE A 122 -21.85 3.60 -5.03
C PHE A 122 -22.86 2.51 -4.75
N LYS A 123 -24.07 2.62 -5.28
CA LYS A 123 -25.10 1.59 -5.20
C LYS A 123 -24.59 0.27 -5.77
N THR A 124 -24.09 0.28 -7.00
CA THR A 124 -23.56 -0.92 -7.68
C THR A 124 -22.40 -1.53 -6.89
N TYR A 125 -21.51 -0.72 -6.34
CA TYR A 125 -20.40 -1.21 -5.54
C TYR A 125 -20.87 -1.89 -4.24
N CYS A 126 -21.83 -1.29 -3.54
CA CYS A 126 -22.43 -1.90 -2.34
C CYS A 126 -23.18 -3.21 -2.63
N GLU A 127 -23.78 -3.33 -3.82
CA GLU A 127 -24.45 -4.58 -4.25
C GLU A 127 -23.45 -5.69 -4.54
N LEU A 128 -22.31 -5.37 -5.18
CA LEU A 128 -21.28 -6.34 -5.57
C LEU A 128 -20.33 -6.73 -4.43
N TYR A 129 -20.00 -5.78 -3.54
CA TYR A 129 -19.02 -5.96 -2.47
C TYR A 129 -19.61 -5.56 -1.10
N PRO A 130 -20.69 -6.22 -0.65
CA PRO A 130 -21.39 -5.82 0.56
C PRO A 130 -20.53 -5.90 1.83
N ASP A 131 -19.65 -6.92 1.92
CA ASP A 131 -18.82 -7.17 3.10
C ASP A 131 -17.56 -6.29 3.19
N ASN A 132 -17.24 -5.57 2.10
CA ASN A 132 -16.06 -4.69 2.01
C ASN A 132 -16.38 -3.38 1.29
N ALA A 133 -17.48 -2.75 1.63
CA ALA A 133 -17.94 -1.52 1.01
C ALA A 133 -17.18 -0.30 1.54
N THR A 134 -16.07 0.05 0.91
CA THR A 134 -15.37 1.31 1.14
C THR A 134 -15.55 2.22 -0.07
N LEU A 135 -16.31 3.31 0.09
CA LEU A 135 -16.69 4.21 -1.00
C LEU A 135 -15.74 5.40 -1.10
N LEU A 136 -15.27 5.67 -2.33
CA LEU A 136 -14.37 6.79 -2.64
C LEU A 136 -15.21 8.05 -2.90
N VAL A 137 -15.22 8.99 -1.96
CA VAL A 137 -16.18 10.10 -1.91
C VAL A 137 -15.64 11.44 -2.44
N ASP A 138 -14.40 11.46 -2.94
CA ASP A 138 -13.73 12.69 -3.38
C ASP A 138 -13.58 12.80 -4.91
N THR A 139 -14.39 12.06 -5.68
CA THR A 139 -14.35 12.14 -7.15
C THR A 139 -14.78 13.51 -7.67
N TYR A 140 -15.85 14.08 -7.13
CA TYR A 140 -16.40 15.38 -7.54
C TYR A 140 -16.35 16.40 -6.41
N ASN A 141 -17.25 16.29 -5.45
CA ASN A 141 -17.31 17.16 -4.28
C ASN A 141 -17.61 16.31 -3.03
N THR A 142 -16.64 16.19 -2.17
CA THR A 142 -16.71 15.31 -1.00
C THR A 142 -17.93 15.60 -0.12
N LEU A 143 -18.14 16.86 0.25
CA LEU A 143 -19.17 17.24 1.22
C LEU A 143 -20.57 17.43 0.59
N LYS A 144 -20.64 17.91 -0.66
CA LYS A 144 -21.93 18.21 -1.31
C LYS A 144 -22.50 17.03 -2.10
N SER A 145 -21.66 16.09 -2.51
CA SER A 145 -22.03 14.95 -3.36
C SER A 145 -21.58 13.62 -2.76
N GLY A 146 -20.27 13.40 -2.59
CA GLY A 146 -19.72 12.10 -2.25
C GLY A 146 -20.26 11.53 -0.94
N VAL A 147 -20.13 12.26 0.15
CA VAL A 147 -20.61 11.80 1.47
C VAL A 147 -22.13 11.62 1.51
N PRO A 148 -22.95 12.55 1.03
CA PRO A 148 -24.41 12.34 0.95
C PRO A 148 -24.82 11.11 0.14
N ASN A 149 -24.21 10.89 -1.03
CA ASN A 149 -24.49 9.73 -1.87
C ASN A 149 -24.01 8.42 -1.22
N ALA A 150 -22.87 8.43 -0.54
CA ALA A 150 -22.39 7.27 0.20
C ALA A 150 -23.34 6.90 1.35
N ILE A 151 -23.76 7.88 2.15
CA ILE A 151 -24.74 7.66 3.23
C ILE A 151 -26.05 7.09 2.67
N ARG A 152 -26.51 7.63 1.54
CA ARG A 152 -27.71 7.13 0.87
C ARG A 152 -27.54 5.68 0.45
N ALA A 153 -26.44 5.32 -0.22
CA ALA A 153 -26.16 3.96 -0.65
C ALA A 153 -26.09 2.97 0.55
N PHE A 154 -25.41 3.37 1.63
CA PHE A 154 -25.36 2.54 2.84
C PHE A 154 -26.75 2.30 3.45
N LYS A 155 -27.57 3.34 3.56
CA LYS A 155 -28.92 3.23 4.11
C LYS A 155 -29.86 2.40 3.26
N GLU A 156 -29.78 2.52 1.95
CA GLU A 156 -30.70 1.87 1.03
C GLU A 156 -30.28 0.42 0.71
N ILE A 157 -28.98 0.11 0.71
CA ILE A 157 -28.45 -1.19 0.24
C ILE A 157 -27.92 -2.08 1.37
N LEU A 158 -27.08 -1.53 2.25
CA LEU A 158 -26.36 -2.34 3.25
C LEU A 158 -27.13 -2.49 4.56
N LEU A 159 -27.64 -1.42 5.11
CA LEU A 159 -28.37 -1.48 6.38
C LEU A 159 -29.60 -2.41 6.36
N PRO A 160 -30.43 -2.44 5.28
CA PRO A 160 -31.54 -3.40 5.21
C PRO A 160 -31.09 -4.86 5.17
N ARG A 161 -29.82 -5.13 4.77
CA ARG A 161 -29.23 -6.47 4.79
C ARG A 161 -28.54 -6.81 6.12
N GLY A 162 -28.61 -5.93 7.13
CA GLY A 162 -27.94 -6.11 8.41
C GLY A 162 -26.44 -5.87 8.38
N ILE A 163 -25.91 -5.30 7.30
CA ILE A 163 -24.47 -5.03 7.13
C ILE A 163 -24.16 -3.66 7.72
N THR A 164 -23.26 -3.63 8.70
CA THR A 164 -22.83 -2.43 9.42
C THR A 164 -21.35 -2.11 9.25
N ASN A 165 -20.58 -3.01 8.61
CA ASN A 165 -19.15 -2.81 8.34
C ASN A 165 -18.96 -2.16 6.98
N PHE A 166 -18.97 -0.84 6.93
CA PHE A 166 -18.72 -0.04 5.74
C PHE A 166 -17.91 1.20 6.06
N ALA A 167 -17.23 1.75 5.08
CA ALA A 167 -16.35 2.89 5.27
C ALA A 167 -16.41 3.88 4.07
N ILE A 168 -15.90 5.06 4.29
CA ILE A 168 -15.62 6.02 3.22
C ILE A 168 -14.12 6.29 3.14
N ARG A 169 -13.64 6.54 1.94
CA ARG A 169 -12.27 7.02 1.67
C ARG A 169 -12.33 8.43 1.11
N PRO A 170 -12.14 9.44 1.96
CA PRO A 170 -11.96 10.82 1.49
C PRO A 170 -10.50 11.02 1.11
N VAL A 171 -10.24 12.00 0.30
CA VAL A 171 -8.95 12.63 -0.06
C VAL A 171 -7.68 11.78 0.09
N SER A 172 -6.95 11.67 -1.01
CA SER A 172 -5.64 10.99 -1.04
C SER A 172 -4.45 11.93 -0.71
N TYR A 173 -4.69 13.19 -0.39
CA TYR A 173 -3.69 14.17 0.07
C TYR A 173 -4.30 15.14 1.08
N THR A 174 -3.46 15.64 1.98
CA THR A 174 -3.84 16.67 2.96
C THR A 174 -3.14 17.98 2.61
N HIS A 175 -3.84 19.06 2.73
CA HIS A 175 -3.27 20.39 2.65
C HIS A 175 -2.73 20.84 3.99
#